data_27009c9a8fe7fdf3ce474134f2102e8c
#
_entry.id   27009c9a8fe7fdf3ce474134f2102e8c
#
_cell.length_a   1.000
_cell.length_b   1.000
_cell.length_c   1.000
_cell.angle_alpha   90.00
_cell.angle_beta   90.00
_cell.angle_gamma   90.00
#
_symmetry.space_group_name_H-M   'P 1'
#
loop_
_entity.id
_entity.type
_entity.pdbx_description
1 polymer ?
#
loop_
_entity_poly.entity_id
_entity_poly.type
_entity_poly.pdbx_seq_one_letter_code
_entity_poly.pdbx_strand_id
1 'polypeptide(L)'
;YGNRPNMTNPAAYIDRAGIREDYEDNISVNISPRWEVLPNLVLKGQYSYRISSRGGKSKREAYNFFDYDTDALLNTWGADFSDYRDHDTYYYLGGTAEYTYDKGDHRLFVIGGYNQELTHQNSWDSYSMISMFAKANYTYDRRYLIEGTVRRDGSSRFGDGEKFGVFPSIAAGWNVHEEKFMKSLKNEINELKLRASYGLLGNENIGLYKYQTFIDMGN
;
A
#
# COMPACT_ATOMS: atom_id res chain seq x y z
N TYR A 1 7.83 -19.22 -44.59
CA TYR A 1 6.39 -19.17 -44.22
C TYR A 1 5.67 -18.23 -45.18
N GLY A 2 4.63 -18.75 -45.87
CA GLY A 2 3.80 -17.95 -46.77
C GLY A 2 2.90 -17.01 -46.01
N ASN A 3 2.76 -15.78 -46.49
CA ASN A 3 1.90 -14.78 -45.89
C ASN A 3 1.20 -13.96 -46.98
N ARG A 4 -0.01 -13.49 -46.73
CA ARG A 4 -0.63 -12.46 -47.57
C ARG A 4 -0.23 -11.07 -47.05
N PRO A 5 -0.17 -10.05 -47.89
CA PRO A 5 0.05 -8.69 -47.45
C PRO A 5 -0.87 -8.36 -46.26
N ASN A 6 -0.30 -7.91 -45.16
CA ASN A 6 -0.99 -7.55 -43.91
C ASN A 6 -1.56 -8.71 -43.05
N MET A 7 -1.20 -9.95 -43.28
CA MET A 7 -1.58 -11.07 -42.42
C MET A 7 -0.34 -11.73 -41.78
N THR A 8 -0.31 -11.84 -40.46
CA THR A 8 0.71 -12.59 -39.73
C THR A 8 0.43 -14.08 -39.85
N ASN A 9 1.40 -14.88 -40.32
CA ASN A 9 1.25 -16.33 -40.34
C ASN A 9 1.36 -16.89 -38.90
N PRO A 10 0.27 -17.50 -38.35
CA PRO A 10 0.27 -17.99 -36.97
C PRO A 10 1.34 -19.08 -36.72
N ALA A 11 1.61 -19.93 -37.71
CA ALA A 11 2.63 -20.98 -37.59
C ALA A 11 4.03 -20.38 -37.44
N ALA A 12 4.34 -19.37 -38.26
CA ALA A 12 5.60 -18.65 -38.17
C ALA A 12 5.74 -17.94 -36.82
N TYR A 13 4.64 -17.38 -36.32
CA TYR A 13 4.65 -16.74 -35.01
C TYR A 13 4.95 -17.73 -33.88
N ILE A 14 4.31 -18.90 -33.87
CA ILE A 14 4.54 -19.94 -32.86
C ILE A 14 5.97 -20.46 -32.93
N ASP A 15 6.49 -20.66 -34.14
CA ASP A 15 7.78 -21.31 -34.38
C ASP A 15 8.98 -20.35 -34.17
N ARG A 16 8.80 -19.05 -34.46
CA ARG A 16 9.88 -18.07 -34.55
C ARG A 16 9.67 -16.81 -33.66
N ALA A 17 8.59 -16.73 -32.89
CA ALA A 17 8.35 -15.57 -32.04
C ALA A 17 9.45 -15.35 -30.98
N GLY A 18 10.21 -16.38 -30.70
CA GLY A 18 11.32 -16.33 -29.75
C GLY A 18 10.92 -16.83 -28.37
N ILE A 19 11.81 -16.61 -27.43
CA ILE A 19 11.64 -17.00 -26.03
C ILE A 19 11.70 -15.73 -25.19
N ARG A 20 10.79 -15.62 -24.22
CA ARG A 20 10.84 -14.64 -23.16
C ARG A 20 10.82 -15.35 -21.81
N GLU A 21 11.75 -14.97 -20.96
CA GLU A 21 11.86 -15.43 -19.58
C GLU A 21 11.78 -14.22 -18.68
N ASP A 22 10.81 -14.21 -17.78
CA ASP A 22 10.67 -13.17 -16.75
C ASP A 22 10.83 -13.83 -15.37
N TYR A 23 11.51 -13.15 -14.46
CA TYR A 23 11.71 -13.61 -13.09
C TYR A 23 11.46 -12.47 -12.10
N GLU A 24 11.03 -12.84 -10.90
CA GLU A 24 10.83 -11.91 -9.80
C GLU A 24 11.33 -12.55 -8.50
N ASP A 25 12.29 -11.90 -7.86
CA ASP A 25 12.85 -12.29 -6.58
C ASP A 25 12.43 -11.28 -5.51
N ASN A 26 11.81 -11.77 -4.43
CA ASN A 26 11.38 -10.95 -3.31
C ASN A 26 12.02 -11.44 -2.02
N ILE A 27 12.76 -10.57 -1.35
CA ILE A 27 13.34 -10.83 -0.04
C ILE A 27 12.74 -9.83 0.95
N SER A 28 12.20 -10.34 2.06
CA SER A 28 11.64 -9.50 3.12
C SER A 28 12.18 -9.89 4.48
N VAL A 29 12.57 -8.88 5.26
CA VAL A 29 12.95 -9.03 6.66
C VAL A 29 12.01 -8.17 7.49
N ASN A 30 11.41 -8.76 8.54
CA ASN A 30 10.53 -8.07 9.46
C ASN A 30 10.99 -8.35 10.89
N ILE A 31 11.18 -7.29 11.68
CA ILE A 31 11.55 -7.35 13.09
C ILE A 31 10.51 -6.56 13.86
N SER A 32 9.88 -7.19 14.85
CA SER A 32 8.76 -6.59 15.59
C SER A 32 8.95 -6.82 17.11
N PRO A 33 9.81 -6.05 17.77
CA PRO A 33 9.99 -6.14 19.22
C PRO A 33 8.74 -5.64 19.96
N ARG A 34 8.42 -6.30 21.07
CA ARG A 34 7.39 -5.93 22.02
C ARG A 34 7.97 -5.94 23.42
N TRP A 35 7.78 -4.85 24.15
CA TRP A 35 8.28 -4.72 25.50
C TRP A 35 7.18 -4.23 26.45
N GLU A 36 6.90 -5.00 27.47
CA GLU A 36 6.01 -4.62 28.57
C GLU A 36 6.83 -3.90 29.64
N VAL A 37 6.85 -2.57 29.56
CA VAL A 37 7.60 -1.71 30.50
C VAL A 37 6.97 -1.73 31.89
N LEU A 38 5.64 -1.72 31.91
CA LEU A 38 4.79 -1.84 33.11
C LEU A 38 3.60 -2.74 32.77
N PRO A 39 2.87 -3.30 33.76
CA PRO A 39 1.71 -4.16 33.50
C PRO A 39 0.63 -3.56 32.59
N ASN A 40 0.62 -2.24 32.49
CA ASN A 40 -0.36 -1.48 31.71
C ASN A 40 0.25 -0.60 30.62
N LEU A 41 1.57 -0.68 30.42
CA LEU A 41 2.31 0.08 29.39
C LEU A 41 3.13 -0.85 28.51
N VAL A 42 2.78 -0.90 27.23
CA VAL A 42 3.44 -1.72 26.22
C VAL A 42 4.04 -0.84 25.15
N LEU A 43 5.30 -1.04 24.86
CA LEU A 43 6.00 -0.46 23.72
C LEU A 43 6.14 -1.53 22.63
N LYS A 44 5.87 -1.14 21.39
CA LYS A 44 6.07 -1.99 20.21
C LYS A 44 6.89 -1.24 19.19
N GLY A 45 7.83 -1.92 18.58
CA GLY A 45 8.57 -1.44 17.42
C GLY A 45 8.28 -2.32 16.21
N GLN A 46 8.49 -1.80 15.05
CA GLN A 46 8.47 -2.56 13.80
C GLN A 46 9.50 -2.00 12.85
N TYR A 47 10.30 -2.88 12.32
CA TYR A 47 11.18 -2.60 11.19
C TYR A 47 10.91 -3.61 10.10
N SER A 48 10.69 -3.14 8.88
CA SER A 48 10.53 -3.99 7.71
C SER A 48 11.42 -3.49 6.59
N TYR A 49 12.11 -4.41 5.95
CA TYR A 49 12.90 -4.17 4.77
C TYR A 49 12.55 -5.19 3.71
N ARG A 50 12.25 -4.73 2.51
CA ARG A 50 11.96 -5.59 1.36
C ARG A 50 12.77 -5.14 0.15
N ILE A 51 13.35 -6.10 -0.52
CA ILE A 51 13.95 -5.97 -1.85
C ILE A 51 13.09 -6.76 -2.81
N SER A 52 12.71 -6.15 -3.92
CA SER A 52 12.08 -6.81 -5.04
C SER A 52 12.96 -6.58 -6.28
N SER A 53 13.42 -7.65 -6.90
CA SER A 53 14.20 -7.59 -8.13
C SER A 53 13.42 -8.31 -9.22
N ARG A 54 13.07 -7.58 -10.26
CA ARG A 54 12.42 -8.12 -11.45
C ARG A 54 13.35 -8.01 -12.64
N GLY A 55 13.37 -9.02 -13.46
CA GLY A 55 14.13 -8.99 -14.68
C GLY A 55 13.55 -9.91 -15.72
N GLY A 56 13.97 -9.73 -16.95
CA GLY A 56 13.55 -10.60 -18.03
C GLY A 56 14.48 -10.49 -19.22
N LYS A 57 14.52 -11.57 -19.96
CA LYS A 57 15.28 -11.69 -21.21
C LYS A 57 14.34 -12.10 -22.31
N SER A 58 14.43 -11.47 -23.47
CA SER A 58 13.80 -11.96 -24.67
C SER A 58 14.79 -12.11 -25.79
N LYS A 59 14.63 -13.17 -26.54
CA LYS A 59 15.46 -13.46 -27.73
C LYS A 59 14.55 -13.90 -28.86
N ARG A 60 14.67 -13.25 -30.01
CA ARG A 60 14.03 -13.63 -31.24
C ARG A 60 15.09 -13.68 -32.34
N GLU A 61 15.06 -14.73 -33.14
CA GLU A 61 15.93 -14.85 -34.33
C GLU A 61 15.28 -14.15 -35.52
N ALA A 62 16.13 -13.67 -36.43
CA ALA A 62 15.63 -13.11 -37.68
C ALA A 62 15.00 -14.19 -38.55
N TYR A 63 13.92 -13.87 -39.22
CA TYR A 63 13.31 -14.76 -40.19
C TYR A 63 12.56 -13.98 -41.30
N ASN A 64 12.40 -14.64 -42.45
CA ASN A 64 11.83 -14.07 -43.65
C ASN A 64 10.46 -14.65 -43.95
N PHE A 65 9.56 -13.83 -44.44
CA PHE A 65 8.28 -14.23 -45.00
C PHE A 65 8.35 -14.16 -46.51
N PHE A 66 7.86 -15.20 -47.14
CA PHE A 66 7.81 -15.31 -48.59
C PHE A 66 6.34 -15.43 -49.05
N ASP A 67 6.07 -14.95 -50.25
CA ASP A 67 4.80 -15.20 -50.90
C ASP A 67 4.73 -16.69 -51.29
N TYR A 68 3.54 -17.29 -51.07
CA TYR A 68 3.38 -18.72 -51.28
C TYR A 68 3.41 -19.13 -52.75
N ASP A 69 2.94 -18.27 -53.62
CA ASP A 69 2.79 -18.59 -55.06
C ASP A 69 4.01 -18.18 -55.87
N THR A 70 4.68 -17.13 -55.47
CA THR A 70 5.78 -16.52 -56.27
C THR A 70 7.15 -16.67 -55.64
N ASP A 71 7.25 -17.19 -54.41
CA ASP A 71 8.50 -17.27 -53.62
C ASP A 71 9.17 -15.91 -53.40
N ALA A 72 8.48 -14.82 -53.66
CA ALA A 72 9.00 -13.48 -53.48
C ALA A 72 9.12 -13.15 -51.98
N LEU A 73 10.20 -12.50 -51.56
CA LEU A 73 10.36 -12.00 -50.19
C LEU A 73 9.34 -10.89 -49.91
N LEU A 74 8.43 -11.13 -48.99
CA LEU A 74 7.41 -10.18 -48.60
C LEU A 74 7.83 -9.27 -47.43
N ASN A 75 8.51 -9.86 -46.44
CA ASN A 75 8.90 -9.15 -45.22
C ASN A 75 10.04 -9.91 -44.49
N THR A 76 10.78 -9.17 -43.69
CA THR A 76 11.82 -9.72 -42.79
C THR A 76 11.56 -9.23 -41.40
N TRP A 77 11.45 -10.13 -40.44
CA TRP A 77 11.56 -9.79 -39.05
C TRP A 77 13.01 -9.92 -38.58
N GLY A 78 13.56 -8.83 -38.09
CA GLY A 78 14.93 -8.83 -37.59
C GLY A 78 15.05 -9.63 -36.28
N ALA A 79 16.27 -10.04 -36.00
CA ALA A 79 16.61 -10.55 -34.69
C ALA A 79 16.39 -9.45 -33.65
N ASP A 80 15.93 -9.83 -32.49
CA ASP A 80 15.73 -8.94 -31.34
C ASP A 80 16.25 -9.60 -30.07
N PHE A 81 16.93 -8.83 -29.27
CA PHE A 81 17.42 -9.24 -27.96
C PHE A 81 17.17 -8.10 -26.99
N SER A 82 16.47 -8.37 -25.91
CA SER A 82 16.30 -7.42 -24.82
C SER A 82 16.58 -8.06 -23.47
N ASP A 83 17.19 -7.31 -22.60
CA ASP A 83 17.43 -7.63 -21.20
C ASP A 83 17.00 -6.40 -20.37
N TYR A 84 16.18 -6.61 -19.37
CA TYR A 84 15.80 -5.55 -18.44
C TYR A 84 15.94 -6.02 -17.01
N ARG A 85 16.22 -5.09 -16.13
CA ARG A 85 16.27 -5.31 -14.69
C ARG A 85 15.68 -4.11 -13.96
N ASP A 86 14.76 -4.41 -13.07
CA ASP A 86 14.17 -3.47 -12.14
C ASP A 86 14.51 -3.85 -10.72
N HIS A 87 14.72 -2.87 -9.88
CA HIS A 87 15.07 -3.07 -8.49
C HIS A 87 14.29 -2.08 -7.61
N ASP A 88 13.39 -2.62 -6.81
CA ASP A 88 12.58 -1.86 -5.86
C ASP A 88 13.01 -2.16 -4.44
N THR A 89 13.09 -1.14 -3.59
CA THR A 89 13.31 -1.32 -2.16
C THR A 89 12.22 -0.62 -1.36
N TYR A 90 11.82 -1.25 -0.27
CA TYR A 90 10.86 -0.71 0.67
C TYR A 90 11.40 -0.79 2.09
N TYR A 91 11.30 0.31 2.80
CA TYR A 91 11.66 0.44 4.22
C TYR A 91 10.45 0.89 5.00
N TYR A 92 10.23 0.28 6.13
CA TYR A 92 9.28 0.71 7.13
C TYR A 92 9.94 0.72 8.49
N LEU A 93 9.76 1.81 9.23
CA LEU A 93 10.12 1.94 10.62
C LEU A 93 8.92 2.50 11.37
N GLY A 94 8.50 1.83 12.42
CA GLY A 94 7.37 2.28 13.24
C GLY A 94 7.55 1.93 14.70
N GLY A 95 6.83 2.66 15.54
CA GLY A 95 6.75 2.38 16.97
C GLY A 95 5.45 2.90 17.56
N THR A 96 4.94 2.18 18.57
CA THR A 96 3.76 2.55 19.33
C THR A 96 3.98 2.41 20.82
N ALA A 97 3.33 3.27 21.59
CA ALA A 97 3.17 3.14 23.04
C ALA A 97 1.69 2.95 23.34
N GLU A 98 1.34 1.88 24.03
CA GLU A 98 -0.02 1.51 24.40
C GLU A 98 -0.15 1.56 25.93
N TYR A 99 -1.12 2.30 26.43
CA TYR A 99 -1.40 2.38 27.86
C TYR A 99 -2.86 1.99 28.10
N THR A 100 -3.06 1.10 29.07
CA THR A 100 -4.40 0.66 29.49
C THR A 100 -4.60 0.98 30.97
N TYR A 101 -5.70 1.66 31.28
CA TYR A 101 -6.15 1.87 32.66
C TYR A 101 -7.53 1.23 32.79
N ASP A 102 -7.67 0.35 33.79
CA ASP A 102 -8.90 -0.37 34.07
C ASP A 102 -9.14 -0.35 35.59
N LYS A 103 -10.15 0.40 36.04
CA LYS A 103 -10.48 0.49 37.47
C LYS A 103 -11.98 0.72 37.65
N GLY A 104 -12.66 -0.28 38.23
CA GLY A 104 -14.08 -0.23 38.46
C GLY A 104 -14.85 -0.11 37.15
N ASP A 105 -15.68 0.93 37.02
CA ASP A 105 -16.49 1.15 35.82
C ASP A 105 -15.74 1.90 34.71
N HIS A 106 -14.48 2.29 34.94
CA HIS A 106 -13.69 3.11 34.05
C HIS A 106 -12.64 2.28 33.34
N ARG A 107 -12.67 2.30 32.02
CA ARG A 107 -11.61 1.76 31.16
C ARG A 107 -11.14 2.83 30.20
N LEU A 108 -9.82 3.08 30.19
CA LEU A 108 -9.16 3.97 29.26
C LEU A 108 -8.06 3.19 28.54
N PHE A 109 -8.07 3.25 27.22
CA PHE A 109 -6.99 2.78 26.37
C PHE A 109 -6.47 3.95 25.55
N VAL A 110 -5.16 4.17 25.62
CA VAL A 110 -4.48 5.21 24.85
C VAL A 110 -3.38 4.55 24.05
N ILE A 111 -3.27 4.91 22.78
CA ILE A 111 -2.16 4.54 21.92
C ILE A 111 -1.65 5.77 21.21
N GLY A 112 -0.34 5.93 21.19
CA GLY A 112 0.34 6.91 20.36
C GLY A 112 1.42 6.22 19.55
N GLY A 113 1.69 6.70 18.36
CA GLY A 113 2.66 6.09 17.49
C GLY A 113 3.23 7.01 16.43
N TYR A 114 4.32 6.54 15.89
CA TYR A 114 5.05 7.10 14.77
C TYR A 114 5.37 5.99 13.78
N ASN A 115 5.25 6.27 12.50
CA ASN A 115 5.79 5.44 11.45
C ASN A 115 6.29 6.27 10.28
N GLN A 116 7.29 5.73 9.62
CA GLN A 116 7.76 6.22 8.33
C GLN A 116 7.96 5.06 7.38
N GLU A 117 7.74 5.33 6.13
CA GLU A 117 8.00 4.42 5.03
C GLU A 117 8.69 5.14 3.88
N LEU A 118 9.52 4.38 3.19
CA LEU A 118 10.29 4.85 2.05
C LEU A 118 10.27 3.74 0.99
N THR A 119 9.83 4.09 -0.20
CA THR A 119 9.86 3.23 -1.37
C THR A 119 10.76 3.86 -2.42
N HIS A 120 11.73 3.11 -2.91
CA HIS A 120 12.49 3.44 -4.09
C HIS A 120 12.07 2.49 -5.21
N GLN A 121 11.59 3.05 -6.32
CA GLN A 121 11.20 2.32 -7.51
C GLN A 121 12.15 2.71 -8.62
N ASN A 122 12.92 1.76 -9.13
CA ASN A 122 13.97 2.05 -10.10
C ASN A 122 14.91 3.19 -9.65
N SER A 123 15.80 3.65 -10.49
CA SER A 123 16.85 4.60 -10.11
C SER A 123 16.36 6.02 -9.79
N TRP A 124 15.10 6.38 -10.09
CA TRP A 124 14.66 7.78 -10.12
C TRP A 124 13.42 8.09 -9.29
N ASP A 125 12.55 7.12 -9.06
CA ASP A 125 11.30 7.35 -8.35
C ASP A 125 11.42 6.95 -6.88
N SER A 126 11.29 7.94 -6.01
CA SER A 126 11.28 7.74 -4.57
C SER A 126 10.01 8.33 -3.97
N TYR A 127 9.41 7.58 -3.08
CA TYR A 127 8.25 7.99 -2.33
C TYR A 127 8.48 7.78 -0.84
N SER A 128 8.15 8.76 -0.03
CA SER A 128 8.24 8.65 1.42
C SER A 128 6.98 9.19 2.09
N MET A 129 6.60 8.52 3.17
CA MET A 129 5.49 8.91 4.03
C MET A 129 5.91 8.86 5.50
N ILE A 130 5.47 9.83 6.27
CA ILE A 130 5.66 9.93 7.71
C ILE A 130 4.31 10.13 8.36
N SER A 131 4.04 9.39 9.43
CA SER A 131 2.79 9.51 10.18
C SER A 131 3.05 9.58 11.68
N MET A 132 2.34 10.45 12.35
CA MET A 132 2.22 10.49 13.80
C MET A 132 0.75 10.41 14.17
N PHE A 133 0.40 9.61 15.17
CA PHE A 133 -0.98 9.50 15.59
C PHE A 133 -1.10 9.31 17.09
N ALA A 134 -2.23 9.73 17.61
CA ALA A 134 -2.67 9.41 18.96
C ALA A 134 -4.16 9.07 18.93
N LYS A 135 -4.56 8.08 19.71
CA LYS A 135 -5.94 7.62 19.86
C LYS A 135 -6.21 7.33 21.32
N ALA A 136 -7.36 7.77 21.81
CA ALA A 136 -7.84 7.45 23.13
C ALA A 136 -9.25 6.86 23.04
N ASN A 137 -9.46 5.74 23.70
CA ASN A 137 -10.74 5.09 23.86
C ASN A 137 -11.10 5.09 25.34
N TYR A 138 -12.20 5.69 25.69
CA TYR A 138 -12.72 5.67 27.04
C TYR A 138 -14.07 4.96 27.08
N THR A 139 -14.22 4.03 28.00
CA THR A 139 -15.47 3.31 28.25
C THR A 139 -15.86 3.47 29.70
N TYR A 140 -17.12 3.88 29.94
CA TYR A 140 -17.71 3.98 31.26
C TYR A 140 -18.81 2.92 31.41
N ASP A 141 -18.71 2.14 32.49
CA ASP A 141 -19.66 1.09 32.90
C ASP A 141 -20.07 0.16 31.72
N ARG A 142 -19.13 -0.11 30.79
CA ARG A 142 -19.36 -0.89 29.56
C ARG A 142 -20.50 -0.34 28.67
N ARG A 143 -21.16 0.75 29.06
CA ARG A 143 -22.32 1.34 28.39
C ARG A 143 -21.95 2.48 27.46
N TYR A 144 -21.15 3.40 27.91
CA TYR A 144 -20.83 4.62 27.18
C TYR A 144 -19.38 4.56 26.68
N LEU A 145 -19.22 4.80 25.41
CA LEU A 145 -17.91 4.75 24.74
C LEU A 145 -17.66 6.09 24.05
N ILE A 146 -16.46 6.62 24.24
CA ILE A 146 -15.97 7.79 23.53
C ILE A 146 -14.60 7.44 22.97
N GLU A 147 -14.38 7.76 21.70
CA GLU A 147 -13.11 7.59 21.01
C GLU A 147 -12.71 8.93 20.39
N GLY A 148 -11.47 9.32 20.58
CA GLY A 148 -10.85 10.44 19.90
C GLY A 148 -9.58 9.97 19.22
N THR A 149 -9.35 10.42 17.97
CA THR A 149 -8.13 10.15 17.21
C THR A 149 -7.64 11.43 16.56
N VAL A 150 -6.34 11.64 16.57
CA VAL A 150 -5.68 12.64 15.75
C VAL A 150 -4.52 11.97 15.01
N ARG A 151 -4.42 12.27 13.73
CA ARG A 151 -3.33 11.78 12.88
C ARG A 151 -2.74 12.94 12.10
N ARG A 152 -1.43 13.02 12.05
CA ARG A 152 -0.68 13.93 11.20
C ARG A 152 0.14 13.10 10.22
N ASP A 153 -0.16 13.23 8.95
CA ASP A 153 0.52 12.51 7.86
C ASP A 153 1.28 13.49 6.99
N GLY A 154 2.47 13.09 6.58
CA GLY A 154 3.30 13.82 5.64
C GLY A 154 3.70 12.92 4.48
N SER A 155 3.58 13.42 3.26
CA SER A 155 3.88 12.69 2.02
C SER A 155 4.80 13.50 1.11
N SER A 156 5.79 12.82 0.52
CA SER A 156 6.68 13.41 -0.47
C SER A 156 6.00 13.68 -1.82
N ARG A 157 4.74 13.26 -1.99
CA ARG A 157 3.96 13.53 -3.21
C ARG A 157 3.51 14.98 -3.32
N PHE A 158 3.54 15.71 -2.20
CA PHE A 158 3.15 17.12 -2.15
C PHE A 158 4.37 18.05 -2.14
N GLY A 159 4.18 19.25 -2.66
CA GLY A 159 5.21 20.29 -2.70
C GLY A 159 5.56 20.85 -1.31
N ASP A 160 6.62 21.65 -1.27
CA ASP A 160 7.04 22.29 -0.03
C ASP A 160 5.95 23.20 0.53
N GLY A 161 5.71 23.10 1.83
CA GLY A 161 4.64 23.80 2.53
C GLY A 161 3.32 23.00 2.66
N GLU A 162 3.03 22.06 1.74
CA GLU A 162 1.78 21.30 1.69
C GLU A 162 1.95 19.79 2.00
N LYS A 163 3.13 19.41 2.46
CA LYS A 163 3.48 17.98 2.70
C LYS A 163 2.70 17.33 3.83
N PHE A 164 2.18 18.12 4.78
CA PHE A 164 1.56 17.60 6.01
C PHE A 164 0.08 17.95 6.09
N GLY A 165 -0.73 16.93 6.41
CA GLY A 165 -2.12 17.07 6.76
C GLY A 165 -2.41 16.60 8.19
N VAL A 166 -3.44 17.15 8.83
CA VAL A 166 -3.92 16.73 10.15
C VAL A 166 -5.36 16.25 10.03
N PHE A 167 -5.62 15.06 10.52
CA PHE A 167 -6.86 14.33 10.36
C PHE A 167 -7.42 13.93 11.74
N PRO A 168 -8.21 14.79 12.40
CA PRO A 168 -8.90 14.45 13.64
C PRO A 168 -10.17 13.65 13.38
N SER A 169 -10.52 12.78 14.33
CA SER A 169 -11.81 12.11 14.36
C SER A 169 -12.31 11.91 15.79
N ILE A 170 -13.63 11.86 15.95
CA ILE A 170 -14.31 11.55 17.19
C ILE A 170 -15.43 10.56 16.93
N ALA A 171 -15.63 9.64 17.85
CA ALA A 171 -16.74 8.72 17.82
C ALA A 171 -17.34 8.55 19.22
N ALA A 172 -18.65 8.35 19.27
CA ALA A 172 -19.36 8.00 20.48
C ALA A 172 -20.17 6.73 20.26
N GLY A 173 -20.29 5.91 21.30
CA GLY A 173 -21.05 4.68 21.28
C GLY A 173 -21.85 4.50 22.55
N TRP A 174 -23.02 3.88 22.40
CA TRP A 174 -23.88 3.53 23.50
C TRP A 174 -24.32 2.07 23.40
N ASN A 175 -23.89 1.27 24.35
CA ASN A 175 -24.31 -0.14 24.47
C ASN A 175 -25.67 -0.18 25.20
N VAL A 176 -26.73 0.00 24.46
CA VAL A 176 -28.11 0.07 25.00
C VAL A 176 -28.49 -1.22 25.71
N HIS A 177 -28.01 -2.37 25.23
CA HIS A 177 -28.28 -3.68 25.82
C HIS A 177 -27.74 -3.85 27.27
N GLU A 178 -26.75 -3.05 27.64
CA GLU A 178 -26.20 -3.06 29.02
C GLU A 178 -27.03 -2.15 30.00
N GLU A 179 -28.04 -1.43 29.50
CA GLU A 179 -28.87 -0.58 30.31
C GLU A 179 -29.85 -1.37 31.20
N LYS A 180 -30.14 -0.81 32.36
CA LYS A 180 -31.01 -1.49 33.34
C LYS A 180 -32.41 -1.76 32.79
N PHE A 181 -32.95 -0.89 31.95
CA PHE A 181 -34.27 -1.07 31.33
C PHE A 181 -34.30 -2.18 30.25
N MET A 182 -33.16 -2.58 29.73
CA MET A 182 -33.04 -3.67 28.72
C MET A 182 -32.95 -5.06 29.36
N LYS A 183 -32.84 -5.15 30.69
CA LYS A 183 -32.67 -6.47 31.37
C LYS A 183 -33.82 -7.43 31.12
N SER A 184 -35.05 -6.96 30.97
CA SER A 184 -36.21 -7.79 30.66
C SER A 184 -36.22 -8.34 29.23
N LEU A 185 -35.50 -7.71 28.31
CA LEU A 185 -35.40 -8.08 26.90
C LEU A 185 -34.10 -8.84 26.57
N LYS A 186 -33.30 -9.18 27.56
CA LYS A 186 -31.97 -9.79 27.37
C LYS A 186 -32.01 -11.18 26.72
N ASN A 187 -33.13 -11.88 26.82
CA ASN A 187 -33.34 -13.17 26.15
C ASN A 187 -33.70 -13.03 24.67
N GLU A 188 -34.22 -11.86 24.27
CA GLU A 188 -34.67 -11.57 22.91
C GLU A 188 -33.64 -10.76 22.15
N ILE A 189 -32.94 -9.82 22.86
CA ILE A 189 -31.95 -8.90 22.27
C ILE A 189 -30.62 -9.08 23.00
N ASN A 190 -29.71 -9.82 22.37
CA ASN A 190 -28.37 -10.07 22.92
C ASN A 190 -27.44 -8.87 22.79
N GLU A 191 -27.57 -8.09 21.73
CA GLU A 191 -26.75 -6.91 21.48
C GLU A 191 -27.56 -5.81 20.80
N LEU A 192 -27.54 -4.63 21.40
CA LEU A 192 -28.05 -3.38 20.82
C LEU A 192 -27.04 -2.28 21.09
N LYS A 193 -26.41 -1.76 20.06
CA LYS A 193 -25.39 -0.71 20.14
C LYS A 193 -25.68 0.40 19.14
N LEU A 194 -25.68 1.63 19.62
CA LEU A 194 -25.73 2.82 18.78
C LEU A 194 -24.33 3.43 18.66
N ARG A 195 -23.96 3.89 17.48
CA ARG A 195 -22.68 4.56 17.23
C ARG A 195 -22.88 5.75 16.31
N ALA A 196 -22.12 6.81 16.59
CA ALA A 196 -21.96 7.96 15.71
C ALA A 196 -20.48 8.33 15.64
N SER A 197 -20.03 8.77 14.47
CA SER A 197 -18.66 9.23 14.30
C SER A 197 -18.59 10.37 13.29
N TYR A 198 -17.60 11.23 13.48
CA TYR A 198 -17.25 12.29 12.56
C TYR A 198 -15.72 12.38 12.46
N GLY A 199 -15.20 12.62 11.27
CA GLY A 199 -13.77 12.75 11.10
C GLY A 199 -13.41 13.39 9.76
N LEU A 200 -12.19 13.92 9.71
CA LEU A 200 -11.57 14.42 8.49
C LEU A 200 -10.64 13.34 7.92
N LEU A 201 -10.63 13.19 6.61
CA LEU A 201 -9.80 12.24 5.90
C LEU A 201 -8.98 12.97 4.83
N GLY A 202 -7.77 12.51 4.60
CA GLY A 202 -6.92 12.92 3.51
C GLY A 202 -6.79 11.85 2.44
N ASN A 203 -6.47 12.27 1.24
CA ASN A 203 -6.14 11.38 0.13
C ASN A 203 -4.84 11.87 -0.52
N GLU A 204 -3.84 11.01 -0.60
CA GLU A 204 -2.55 11.27 -1.24
C GLU A 204 -2.39 10.59 -2.60
N ASN A 205 -3.46 10.01 -3.15
CA ASN A 205 -3.42 9.27 -4.42
C ASN A 205 -3.25 10.21 -5.62
N ILE A 206 -2.11 10.90 -5.66
CA ILE A 206 -1.63 11.72 -6.77
C ILE A 206 -0.32 11.13 -7.31
N GLY A 207 -0.03 11.37 -8.59
CA GLY A 207 1.24 10.95 -9.19
C GLY A 207 2.45 11.59 -8.50
N LEU A 208 3.59 10.92 -8.55
CA LEU A 208 4.86 11.47 -8.07
C LEU A 208 5.21 12.75 -8.84
N TYR A 209 5.83 13.71 -8.15
CA TYR A 209 6.34 14.98 -8.72
C TYR A 209 5.30 15.87 -9.42
N LYS A 210 4.00 15.61 -9.25
CA LYS A 210 2.91 16.41 -9.86
C LYS A 210 2.90 17.88 -9.43
N TYR A 211 3.57 18.21 -8.35
CA TYR A 211 3.75 19.58 -7.87
C TYR A 211 4.87 20.36 -8.62
N GLN A 212 5.68 19.66 -9.43
CA GLN A 212 6.74 20.29 -10.21
C GLN A 212 6.19 20.75 -11.57
N THR A 213 6.53 21.96 -11.95
CA THR A 213 6.25 22.47 -13.29
C THR A 213 7.38 22.04 -14.23
N PHE A 214 7.08 21.18 -15.18
CA PHE A 214 8.02 20.81 -16.24
C PHE A 214 7.94 21.88 -17.34
N ILE A 215 9.08 22.46 -17.70
CA ILE A 215 9.21 23.31 -18.89
C ILE A 215 9.65 22.39 -20.03
N ASP A 216 8.74 22.13 -20.95
CA ASP A 216 9.09 21.47 -22.21
C ASP A 216 9.84 22.48 -23.08
N MET A 217 11.14 22.31 -23.17
CA MET A 217 11.99 23.16 -24.01
C MET A 217 12.06 22.63 -25.45
N GLY A 218 10.94 22.17 -25.98
CA GLY A 218 10.75 21.55 -27.29
C GLY A 218 11.95 21.65 -28.24
N ASN A 219 12.47 20.49 -28.66
CA ASN A 219 13.45 20.35 -29.75
C ASN A 219 12.72 20.30 -31.09
#